data_7ae5da11f86d1ed1e2687aab604980dc
#
_entry.id   7ae5da11f86d1ed1e2687aab604980dc
#
_cell.length_a   1.000
_cell.length_b   1.000
_cell.length_c   1.000
_cell.angle_alpha   90.00
_cell.angle_beta   90.00
_cell.angle_gamma   90.00
#
_symmetry.space_group_name_H-M   'P 1'
#
loop_
_entity.id
_entity.type
_entity.pdbx_description
1 polymer ?
#
loop_
_entity_poly.entity_id
_entity_poly.type
_entity_poly.pdbx_seq_one_letter_code
_entity_poly.pdbx_strand_id
1 'polypeptide(L)'
;MTTATRKENSADERNAGFDRELSDLPPELRWRDWMGRVEAVLFASASPVGREDLARVVGQGASVEMLIQDIQVALVGRPYELAQVAGGWMFRTKPQFADAIKAAADLG
;
A
#
# COMPACT_ATOMS: atom_id res chain seq x y z
N MET A 1 1.20 -8.22 34.39
CA MET A 1 2.10 -8.63 33.43
C MET A 1 1.47 -9.30 32.27
N THR A 2 1.81 -8.89 31.17
CA THR A 2 1.08 -9.32 30.00
C THR A 2 1.91 -10.18 29.08
N THR A 3 2.97 -10.72 29.62
CA THR A 3 3.88 -11.48 28.79
C THR A 3 3.25 -12.68 28.15
N ALA A 4 2.40 -13.35 28.90
CA ALA A 4 1.75 -14.54 28.38
C ALA A 4 0.90 -14.23 27.18
N THR A 5 0.21 -13.11 27.23
CA THR A 5 -0.65 -12.72 26.13
C THR A 5 0.15 -12.52 24.85
N ARG A 6 1.31 -11.91 24.98
CA ARG A 6 2.11 -11.66 23.80
C ARG A 6 2.62 -12.93 23.17
N LYS A 7 2.86 -13.95 23.96
CA LYS A 7 3.39 -15.17 23.41
C LYS A 7 2.37 -16.00 22.67
N GLU A 8 1.13 -15.77 22.94
CA GLU A 8 0.08 -16.59 22.35
C GLU A 8 -0.08 -16.38 20.88
N ASN A 9 0.30 -15.21 20.39
CA ASN A 9 0.05 -14.91 19.01
C ASN A 9 1.15 -13.99 18.48
N SER A 10 2.08 -14.56 17.78
CA SER A 10 3.19 -13.77 17.29
C SER A 10 2.76 -12.74 16.26
N ALA A 11 1.70 -13.01 15.49
CA ALA A 11 1.21 -12.04 14.54
C ALA A 11 0.65 -10.82 15.26
N ASP A 12 -0.09 -11.04 16.35
CA ASP A 12 -0.60 -9.94 17.15
C ASP A 12 0.53 -9.17 17.80
N GLU A 13 1.55 -9.87 18.23
CA GLU A 13 2.69 -9.20 18.81
C GLU A 13 3.38 -8.28 17.83
N ARG A 14 3.55 -8.75 16.61
CA ARG A 14 4.19 -7.92 15.58
C ARG A 14 3.38 -6.68 15.29
N ASN A 15 2.06 -6.77 15.46
CA ASN A 15 1.16 -5.67 15.14
C ASN A 15 0.74 -4.87 16.36
N ALA A 16 1.22 -5.24 17.55
CA ALA A 16 0.73 -4.64 18.79
C ALA A 16 0.91 -3.12 18.83
N GLY A 17 1.98 -2.62 18.22
CA GLY A 17 2.22 -1.18 18.20
C GLY A 17 1.71 -0.50 16.96
N PHE A 18 1.09 -1.22 16.06
CA PHE A 18 0.64 -0.65 14.81
C PHE A 18 -0.81 -0.17 14.94
N ASP A 19 -0.98 1.13 14.87
CA ASP A 19 -2.30 1.73 15.00
C ASP A 19 -2.99 1.70 13.64
N ARG A 20 -3.76 0.67 13.43
CA ARG A 20 -4.44 0.44 12.18
C ARG A 20 -5.58 1.44 11.95
N GLU A 21 -6.30 1.75 13.02
CA GLU A 21 -7.51 2.55 12.90
C GLU A 21 -7.27 4.06 12.86
N LEU A 22 -6.17 4.52 13.45
CA LEU A 22 -5.85 5.93 13.48
C LEU A 22 -6.98 6.76 14.07
N SER A 23 -7.59 6.24 15.14
CA SER A 23 -8.78 6.85 15.73
C SER A 23 -8.54 8.27 16.21
N ASP A 24 -7.30 8.59 16.58
CA ASP A 24 -6.98 9.90 17.09
C ASP A 24 -6.85 10.96 16.02
N LEU A 25 -6.84 10.55 14.76
CA LEU A 25 -6.74 11.50 13.66
C LEU A 25 -8.11 11.86 13.12
N PRO A 26 -8.29 13.09 12.64
CA PRO A 26 -9.50 13.44 11.90
C PRO A 26 -9.64 12.55 10.66
N PRO A 27 -10.87 12.33 10.18
CA PRO A 27 -11.11 11.42 9.07
C PRO A 27 -10.27 11.71 7.83
N GLU A 28 -10.07 12.97 7.50
CA GLU A 28 -9.31 13.33 6.30
C GLU A 28 -7.85 12.93 6.42
N LEU A 29 -7.28 13.16 7.60
CA LEU A 29 -5.89 12.81 7.83
C LEU A 29 -5.73 11.30 7.94
N ARG A 30 -6.73 10.64 8.49
CA ARG A 30 -6.75 9.20 8.58
C ARG A 30 -6.71 8.58 7.19
N TRP A 31 -7.56 9.06 6.30
CA TRP A 31 -7.64 8.57 4.93
C TRP A 31 -6.33 8.77 4.19
N ARG A 32 -5.77 9.95 4.33
CA ARG A 32 -4.50 10.28 3.67
C ARG A 32 -3.38 9.37 4.17
N ASP A 33 -3.35 9.10 5.46
CA ASP A 33 -2.33 8.24 6.03
C ASP A 33 -2.48 6.81 5.52
N TRP A 34 -3.72 6.34 5.41
CA TRP A 34 -3.97 5.02 4.86
C TRP A 34 -3.54 4.94 3.41
N MET A 35 -3.79 5.97 2.62
CA MET A 35 -3.30 6.02 1.25
C MET A 35 -1.80 5.85 1.21
N GLY A 36 -1.11 6.58 2.07
CA GLY A 36 0.35 6.47 2.15
C GLY A 36 0.82 5.08 2.53
N ARG A 37 0.12 4.44 3.45
CA ARG A 37 0.47 3.07 3.85
C ARG A 37 0.31 2.09 2.69
N VAL A 38 -0.78 2.21 1.96
CA VAL A 38 -1.02 1.35 0.80
C VAL A 38 0.06 1.58 -0.24
N GLU A 39 0.38 2.84 -0.53
CA GLU A 39 1.43 3.14 -1.48
C GLU A 39 2.77 2.54 -1.05
N ALA A 40 3.09 2.66 0.23
CA ALA A 40 4.36 2.15 0.73
C ALA A 40 4.45 0.63 0.60
N VAL A 41 3.37 -0.07 0.91
CA VAL A 41 3.34 -1.52 0.78
C VAL A 41 3.52 -1.92 -0.68
N LEU A 42 2.82 -1.24 -1.57
CA LEU A 42 2.91 -1.54 -3.00
C LEU A 42 4.29 -1.24 -3.55
N PHE A 43 4.89 -0.15 -3.11
CA PHE A 43 6.21 0.23 -3.57
C PHE A 43 7.27 -0.78 -3.10
N ALA A 44 7.09 -1.29 -1.89
CA ALA A 44 8.04 -2.24 -1.32
C ALA A 44 7.89 -3.65 -1.88
N SER A 45 6.83 -3.91 -2.63
CA SER A 45 6.53 -5.26 -3.10
C SER A 45 6.98 -5.47 -4.53
N ALA A 46 7.58 -6.62 -4.78
CA ALA A 46 8.03 -6.96 -6.13
C ALA A 46 6.96 -7.67 -6.94
N SER A 47 5.84 -8.02 -6.33
CA SER A 47 4.77 -8.74 -6.99
C SER A 47 3.43 -8.10 -6.60
N PRO A 48 2.36 -8.42 -7.33
CA PRO A 48 1.05 -7.85 -7.00
C PRO A 48 0.64 -8.15 -5.56
N VAL A 49 0.02 -7.17 -4.92
CA VAL A 49 -0.43 -7.28 -3.54
C VAL A 49 -1.95 -7.37 -3.55
N GLY A 50 -2.47 -8.37 -2.90
CA GLY A 50 -3.89 -8.61 -2.87
C GLY A 50 -4.63 -7.71 -1.89
N ARG A 51 -5.94 -7.69 -2.06
CA ARG A 51 -6.81 -6.86 -1.24
C ARG A 51 -6.65 -7.16 0.24
N GLU A 52 -6.53 -8.43 0.58
CA GLU A 52 -6.48 -8.82 1.99
C GLU A 52 -5.23 -8.31 2.68
N ASP A 53 -4.11 -8.32 1.96
CA ASP A 53 -2.88 -7.82 2.54
C ASP A 53 -2.95 -6.31 2.75
N LEU A 54 -3.52 -5.61 1.78
CA LEU A 54 -3.67 -4.16 1.90
C LEU A 54 -4.64 -3.80 3.01
N ALA A 55 -5.67 -4.61 3.22
CA ALA A 55 -6.64 -4.37 4.27
C ALA A 55 -6.02 -4.39 5.65
N ARG A 56 -4.87 -5.04 5.81
CA ARG A 56 -4.23 -5.14 7.10
C ARG A 56 -3.61 -3.85 7.59
N VAL A 57 -3.35 -2.92 6.70
CA VAL A 57 -2.67 -1.68 7.08
C VAL A 57 -3.61 -0.48 7.15
N VAL A 58 -4.90 -0.69 6.89
CA VAL A 58 -5.88 0.38 6.93
C VAL A 58 -6.98 0.01 7.90
N GLY A 59 -7.83 0.97 8.25
CA GLY A 59 -8.91 0.73 9.18
C GLY A 59 -9.84 -0.38 8.71
N GLN A 60 -10.41 -1.09 9.66
CA GLN A 60 -11.21 -2.27 9.36
C GLN A 60 -12.39 -1.94 8.44
N GLY A 61 -12.97 -0.77 8.60
CA GLY A 61 -14.11 -0.38 7.77
C GLY A 61 -13.73 0.34 6.50
N ALA A 62 -12.44 0.53 6.24
CA ALA A 62 -12.02 1.29 5.07
C ALA A 62 -12.10 0.45 3.81
N SER A 63 -12.52 1.07 2.72
CA SER A 63 -12.59 0.39 1.44
C SER A 63 -11.24 0.44 0.75
N VAL A 64 -10.63 -0.72 0.59
CA VAL A 64 -9.36 -0.81 -0.12
C VAL A 64 -9.52 -0.32 -1.55
N GLU A 65 -10.63 -0.68 -2.20
CA GLU A 65 -10.87 -0.28 -3.57
C GLU A 65 -10.95 1.23 -3.72
N MET A 66 -11.58 1.90 -2.77
CA MET A 66 -11.66 3.35 -2.82
C MET A 66 -10.32 4.02 -2.57
N LEU A 67 -9.53 3.43 -1.67
CA LEU A 67 -8.17 3.93 -1.44
C LEU A 67 -7.34 3.79 -2.71
N ILE A 68 -7.43 2.65 -3.37
CA ILE A 68 -6.71 2.42 -4.62
C ILE A 68 -7.15 3.46 -5.67
N GLN A 69 -8.44 3.70 -5.77
CA GLN A 69 -8.96 4.65 -6.73
C GLN A 69 -8.42 6.06 -6.48
N ASP A 70 -8.41 6.47 -5.22
CA ASP A 70 -7.88 7.80 -4.87
C ASP A 70 -6.39 7.89 -5.14
N ILE A 71 -5.66 6.80 -4.91
CA ILE A 71 -4.24 6.78 -5.25
C ILE A 71 -4.04 6.91 -6.75
N GLN A 72 -4.85 6.19 -7.53
CA GLN A 72 -4.76 6.27 -8.98
C GLN A 72 -4.98 7.69 -9.48
N VAL A 73 -5.94 8.39 -8.89
CA VAL A 73 -6.19 9.79 -9.23
C VAL A 73 -4.98 10.66 -8.88
N ALA A 74 -4.38 10.41 -7.72
CA ALA A 74 -3.24 11.19 -7.29
C ALA A 74 -2.01 10.98 -8.17
N LEU A 75 -1.95 9.86 -8.89
CA LEU A 75 -0.83 9.55 -9.74
C LEU A 75 -0.98 10.04 -11.18
N VAL A 76 -2.08 10.69 -11.48
CA VAL A 76 -2.28 11.27 -12.81
C VAL A 76 -1.13 12.24 -13.09
N GLY A 77 -0.50 12.09 -14.25
CA GLY A 77 0.62 12.92 -14.62
C GLY A 77 1.97 12.43 -14.18
N ARG A 78 2.01 11.37 -13.38
CA ARG A 78 3.27 10.78 -12.97
C ARG A 78 3.71 9.72 -13.99
N PRO A 79 5.00 9.40 -14.02
CA PRO A 79 5.49 8.39 -14.98
C PRO A 79 5.17 6.95 -14.58
N TYR A 80 4.52 6.76 -13.45
CA TYR A 80 4.13 5.43 -13.00
C TYR A 80 2.65 5.43 -12.67
N GLU A 81 2.12 4.24 -12.60
CA GLU A 81 0.69 4.06 -12.37
C GLU A 81 0.47 2.84 -11.48
N LEU A 82 -0.71 2.75 -10.93
CA LEU A 82 -1.12 1.64 -10.11
C LEU A 82 -2.02 0.75 -10.95
N ALA A 83 -1.58 -0.46 -11.22
CA ALA A 83 -2.28 -1.37 -12.11
C ALA A 83 -2.82 -2.57 -11.35
N GLN A 84 -3.96 -3.08 -11.80
CA GLN A 84 -4.52 -4.32 -11.28
C GLN A 84 -3.94 -5.47 -12.10
N VAL A 85 -3.29 -6.40 -11.43
CA VAL A 85 -2.57 -7.49 -12.08
C VAL A 85 -2.76 -8.75 -11.26
N ALA A 86 -3.18 -9.82 -11.92
CA ALA A 86 -3.23 -11.15 -11.29
C ALA A 86 -3.95 -11.15 -9.94
N GLY A 87 -5.06 -10.46 -9.86
CA GLY A 87 -5.87 -10.46 -8.65
C GLY A 87 -5.38 -9.52 -7.56
N GLY A 88 -4.36 -8.74 -7.83
CA GLY A 88 -3.85 -7.75 -6.88
C GLY A 88 -3.51 -6.46 -7.59
N TRP A 89 -2.75 -5.62 -6.91
CA TRP A 89 -2.32 -4.34 -7.48
C TRP A 89 -0.82 -4.21 -7.36
N MET A 90 -0.23 -3.47 -8.29
CA MET A 90 1.18 -3.18 -8.24
C MET A 90 1.49 -1.90 -9.00
N PHE A 91 2.55 -1.23 -8.61
CA PHE A 91 3.05 -0.11 -9.36
C PHE A 91 3.80 -0.60 -10.59
N ARG A 92 3.65 0.14 -11.66
CA ARG A 92 4.45 -0.10 -12.87
C ARG A 92 4.66 1.22 -13.58
N THR A 93 5.72 1.31 -14.37
CA THR A 93 5.93 2.51 -15.17
C THR A 93 4.95 2.54 -16.31
N LYS A 94 4.60 3.75 -16.74
CA LYS A 94 3.72 3.90 -17.89
C LYS A 94 4.48 3.53 -19.17
N PRO A 95 3.79 2.91 -20.13
CA PRO A 95 4.45 2.41 -21.35
C PRO A 95 5.23 3.47 -22.11
N GLN A 96 4.80 4.71 -22.03
CA GLN A 96 5.45 5.80 -22.77
C GLN A 96 6.90 6.04 -22.31
N PHE A 97 7.28 5.47 -21.18
CA PHE A 97 8.65 5.62 -20.69
C PHE A 97 9.52 4.40 -20.93
N ALA A 98 9.00 3.42 -21.66
CA ALA A 98 9.72 2.17 -21.87
C ALA A 98 11.07 2.41 -22.57
N ASP A 99 11.09 3.29 -23.56
CA ASP A 99 12.33 3.55 -24.29
C ASP A 99 13.38 4.24 -23.42
N ALA A 100 12.92 5.15 -22.55
CA ALA A 100 13.83 5.83 -21.66
C ALA A 100 14.44 4.86 -20.66
N ILE A 101 13.63 3.95 -20.14
CA ILE A 101 14.10 2.96 -19.19
C ILE A 101 15.12 2.04 -19.84
N LYS A 102 14.83 1.62 -21.07
CA LYS A 102 15.72 0.76 -21.82
C LYS A 102 17.05 1.45 -22.12
N ALA A 103 16.98 2.71 -22.50
CA ALA A 103 18.18 3.47 -22.79
C ALA A 103 19.07 3.59 -21.56
N ALA A 104 18.47 3.83 -20.40
CA ALA A 104 19.24 3.93 -19.16
C ALA A 104 19.87 2.59 -18.79
N ALA A 105 19.17 1.51 -19.00
CA ALA A 105 19.68 0.18 -18.71
C ALA A 105 20.84 -0.19 -19.64
N ASP A 106 20.75 0.22 -20.91
CA ASP A 106 21.79 -0.08 -21.87
C ASP A 106 23.09 0.67 -21.57
N LEU A 107 22.97 1.81 -20.88
CA LEU A 107 24.16 2.59 -20.52
C LEU A 107 24.87 2.02 -19.30
N GLY A 108 24.14 1.29 -18.48
CA GLY A 108 24.70 0.69 -17.29
C GLY A 108 25.38 -0.62 -17.58
#